data_af7c69f3187351a575ab1fc9787dbd49
#
_entry.id   af7c69f3187351a575ab1fc9787dbd49
#
_cell.length_a   1.000
_cell.length_b   1.000
_cell.length_c   1.000
_cell.angle_alpha   90.00
_cell.angle_beta   90.00
_cell.angle_gamma   90.00
#
_symmetry.space_group_name_H-M   'P 1'
#
loop_
_entity.id
_entity.type
_entity.pdbx_description
1 polymer ?
#
loop_
_entity_poly.entity_id
_entity_poly.type
_entity_poly.pdbx_seq_one_letter_code
_entity_poly.pdbx_strand_id
1 'polypeptide(L)'
;MQLTQSDNTHNLSSVDASSTICALATPAGGAIAVIRLSGNDAINIADKVFVSKSNYRLIEAKPQTLHFGHLTNQDGEVIDEVLVSVFRSPHSYTGEDAVEISCHGSQYVISQILKTFIQNGCRQANPGEYTQRAFMNGKMDLSQAEAVADLIASTNRATHQMAMSQLKGHFSDELALLRNQLLKITSLLELELDFSDHEELEFADRTELLDLAQIIDQRLSTLAHSFETGKAYKQGVAVAIVGKTNVGKSTLLNQLLKEEKAIVSNIHGTTRDVIEDTTEIKGVTFRFIDTAGIRSTNDEIERLGIERTYKKLNEARIILWLVDEQPSRSEIQEMLEYCEDKQVILVQNKIDIRTIPDKLPTNNLSTIQISAKLGTNIDQLENLLYQKANIPEITENDVIITSARHYDALIHAKESITRVINGLKADFSGDLIAEDLRVCLDQLADITGGQITTPEVLENIFKHFCIGK
;
A
#
# COMPACT_ATOMS: atom_id res chain seq x y z
N MET A 1 33.89 20.10 36.94
CA MET A 1 32.43 20.27 36.93
C MET A 1 31.89 19.55 35.73
N GLN A 2 31.64 18.25 35.91
CA GLN A 2 31.20 17.32 34.85
C GLN A 2 29.68 17.42 34.73
N LEU A 3 29.19 17.80 33.56
CA LEU A 3 27.78 17.72 33.20
C LEU A 3 27.48 16.30 32.69
N THR A 4 26.76 15.55 33.49
CA THR A 4 26.19 14.26 33.14
C THR A 4 25.09 14.43 32.09
N GLN A 5 25.31 13.90 30.90
CA GLN A 5 24.25 13.66 29.92
C GLN A 5 23.35 12.55 30.46
N SER A 6 22.10 12.85 30.71
CA SER A 6 21.07 11.88 31.02
C SER A 6 20.67 11.19 29.70
N ASP A 7 21.04 9.96 29.53
CA ASP A 7 20.53 9.03 28.51
C ASP A 7 19.02 8.83 28.72
N ASN A 8 18.21 9.53 27.93
CA ASN A 8 16.81 9.21 27.72
C ASN A 8 16.70 8.19 26.59
N THR A 9 17.20 6.99 26.78
CA THR A 9 16.77 5.81 26.02
C THR A 9 15.41 5.40 26.55
N HIS A 10 14.32 5.89 25.92
CA HIS A 10 13.03 5.25 26.06
C HIS A 10 13.15 3.81 25.54
N ASN A 11 13.25 2.86 26.45
CA ASN A 11 13.00 1.45 26.23
C ASN A 11 11.56 1.33 25.66
N LEU A 12 11.44 1.23 24.35
CA LEU A 12 10.24 0.72 23.66
C LEU A 12 10.21 -0.80 23.84
N SER A 13 9.97 -1.21 25.10
CA SER A 13 9.72 -2.61 25.44
C SER A 13 8.39 -3.05 24.84
N SER A 14 8.41 -4.23 24.18
CA SER A 14 7.29 -5.14 23.88
C SER A 14 5.91 -4.59 24.24
N VAL A 15 5.04 -4.43 23.22
CA VAL A 15 3.63 -4.08 23.43
C VAL A 15 3.08 -4.95 24.56
N ASP A 16 2.76 -4.34 25.69
CA ASP A 16 2.12 -5.03 26.81
C ASP A 16 0.70 -5.38 26.37
N ALA A 17 0.56 -6.59 25.81
CA ALA A 17 -0.69 -7.13 25.29
C ALA A 17 -1.78 -7.26 26.38
N SER A 18 -1.40 -7.17 27.67
CA SER A 18 -2.33 -7.23 28.79
C SER A 18 -3.03 -5.91 29.06
N SER A 19 -2.50 -4.77 28.60
CA SER A 19 -3.05 -3.45 28.90
C SER A 19 -4.24 -3.09 28.01
N THR A 20 -5.30 -2.51 28.62
CA THR A 20 -6.40 -1.93 27.84
C THR A 20 -5.99 -0.61 27.21
N ILE A 21 -6.21 -0.48 25.91
CA ILE A 21 -5.84 0.69 25.11
C ILE A 21 -7.05 1.54 24.74
N CYS A 22 -6.83 2.85 24.54
CA CYS A 22 -7.83 3.74 23.98
C CYS A 22 -7.22 4.71 22.96
N ALA A 23 -8.01 5.07 21.93
CA ALA A 23 -7.64 6.09 20.95
C ALA A 23 -8.86 6.67 20.25
N LEU A 24 -8.66 7.84 19.62
CA LEU A 24 -9.58 8.38 18.63
C LEU A 24 -9.48 7.58 17.32
N ALA A 25 -10.59 7.03 16.86
CA ALA A 25 -10.64 6.20 15.65
C ALA A 25 -11.04 6.98 14.39
N THR A 26 -11.58 8.19 14.52
CA THR A 26 -11.98 9.06 13.42
C THR A 26 -11.00 10.24 13.27
N PRO A 27 -10.91 10.89 12.09
CA PRO A 27 -10.19 12.14 11.96
C PRO A 27 -10.73 13.20 12.91
N ALA A 28 -9.86 14.05 13.46
CA ALA A 28 -10.27 15.18 14.31
C ALA A 28 -11.00 16.26 13.49
N GLY A 29 -11.97 16.95 14.12
CA GLY A 29 -12.66 18.12 13.52
C GLY A 29 -13.97 17.81 12.79
N GLY A 30 -14.45 16.55 12.78
CA GLY A 30 -15.78 16.19 12.33
C GLY A 30 -16.88 16.56 13.33
N ALA A 31 -18.16 16.51 12.92
CA ALA A 31 -19.30 16.71 13.82
C ALA A 31 -19.40 15.58 14.87
N ILE A 32 -19.03 14.37 14.49
CA ILE A 32 -19.02 13.16 15.33
C ILE A 32 -17.60 12.60 15.38
N ALA A 33 -17.20 12.16 16.55
CA ALA A 33 -15.97 11.42 16.78
C ALA A 33 -16.27 10.04 17.39
N VAL A 34 -15.43 9.05 17.06
CA VAL A 34 -15.49 7.70 17.64
C VAL A 34 -14.21 7.46 18.42
N ILE A 35 -14.34 7.17 19.71
CA ILE A 35 -13.24 6.74 20.58
C ILE A 35 -13.39 5.25 20.78
N ARG A 36 -12.30 4.50 20.59
CA ARG A 36 -12.27 3.04 20.71
C ARG A 36 -11.43 2.62 21.92
N LEU A 37 -11.95 1.67 22.70
CA LEU A 37 -11.22 0.94 23.73
C LEU A 37 -11.09 -0.52 23.31
N SER A 38 -9.95 -1.16 23.63
CA SER A 38 -9.75 -2.59 23.41
C SER A 38 -8.86 -3.18 24.51
N GLY A 39 -9.19 -4.37 24.97
CA GLY A 39 -8.48 -5.09 26.01
C GLY A 39 -9.43 -5.71 27.04
N ASN A 40 -8.88 -6.53 27.93
CA ASN A 40 -9.65 -7.30 28.90
C ASN A 40 -10.56 -6.47 29.82
N ASP A 41 -10.15 -5.23 30.13
CA ASP A 41 -10.90 -4.32 31.01
C ASP A 41 -11.69 -3.24 30.25
N ALA A 42 -11.76 -3.30 28.91
CA ALA A 42 -12.38 -2.25 28.10
C ALA A 42 -13.82 -1.93 28.53
N ILE A 43 -14.64 -2.98 28.74
CA ILE A 43 -16.04 -2.85 29.16
C ILE A 43 -16.13 -2.37 30.60
N ASN A 44 -15.28 -2.88 31.50
CA ASN A 44 -15.24 -2.49 32.92
C ASN A 44 -14.87 -1.01 33.08
N ILE A 45 -13.89 -0.55 32.31
CA ILE A 45 -13.45 0.85 32.35
C ILE A 45 -14.53 1.77 31.77
N ALA A 46 -15.15 1.39 30.66
CA ALA A 46 -16.24 2.16 30.06
C ALA A 46 -17.46 2.26 31.03
N ASP A 47 -17.81 1.16 31.68
CA ASP A 47 -18.93 1.11 32.63
C ASP A 47 -18.76 2.04 33.83
N LYS A 48 -17.52 2.29 34.29
CA LYS A 48 -17.25 3.21 35.43
C LYS A 48 -17.61 4.65 35.15
N VAL A 49 -17.52 5.07 33.89
CA VAL A 49 -17.67 6.48 33.48
C VAL A 49 -18.94 6.71 32.66
N PHE A 50 -19.64 5.66 32.27
CA PHE A 50 -20.88 5.72 31.51
C PHE A 50 -22.09 5.68 32.44
N VAL A 51 -23.01 6.61 32.26
CA VAL A 51 -24.28 6.67 32.99
C VAL A 51 -25.44 6.57 32.02
N SER A 52 -26.19 5.48 32.11
CA SER A 52 -27.42 5.27 31.32
C SER A 52 -28.61 5.95 31.96
N LYS A 53 -29.54 6.48 31.17
CA LYS A 53 -30.81 7.02 31.67
C LYS A 53 -31.69 5.96 32.37
N SER A 54 -31.47 4.68 32.10
CA SER A 54 -32.24 3.55 32.69
C SER A 54 -31.49 2.80 33.79
N ASN A 55 -30.41 3.35 34.33
CA ASN A 55 -29.49 2.70 35.26
C ASN A 55 -28.94 1.34 34.80
N TYR A 56 -28.90 1.13 33.51
CA TYR A 56 -28.36 -0.09 32.89
C TYR A 56 -26.82 -0.02 32.86
N ARG A 57 -26.17 -1.13 33.20
CA ARG A 57 -24.72 -1.23 33.25
C ARG A 57 -24.16 -1.87 31.96
N LEU A 58 -23.06 -1.32 31.41
CA LEU A 58 -22.41 -1.86 30.22
C LEU A 58 -21.83 -3.28 30.43
N ILE A 59 -21.48 -3.62 31.66
CA ILE A 59 -21.03 -4.97 32.04
C ILE A 59 -22.11 -6.03 31.74
N GLU A 60 -23.38 -5.68 31.82
CA GLU A 60 -24.51 -6.55 31.55
C GLU A 60 -24.95 -6.52 30.09
N ALA A 61 -24.32 -5.65 29.27
CA ALA A 61 -24.67 -5.49 27.87
C ALA A 61 -24.43 -6.77 27.07
N LYS A 62 -25.41 -7.11 26.23
CA LYS A 62 -25.21 -8.14 25.21
C LYS A 62 -24.19 -7.70 24.20
N PRO A 63 -23.41 -8.63 23.60
CA PRO A 63 -22.48 -8.26 22.54
C PRO A 63 -23.24 -7.64 21.35
N GLN A 64 -22.58 -6.70 20.65
CA GLN A 64 -23.10 -6.02 19.47
C GLN A 64 -24.39 -5.22 19.73
N THR A 65 -24.48 -4.59 20.92
CA THR A 65 -25.59 -3.72 21.28
C THR A 65 -25.14 -2.28 21.45
N LEU A 66 -26.08 -1.35 21.21
CA LEU A 66 -25.88 0.09 21.27
C LEU A 66 -26.63 0.66 22.48
N HIS A 67 -25.97 1.50 23.26
CA HIS A 67 -26.50 2.09 24.50
C HIS A 67 -26.36 3.61 24.46
N PHE A 68 -27.45 4.33 24.78
CA PHE A 68 -27.45 5.78 24.91
C PHE A 68 -27.33 6.20 26.37
N GLY A 69 -26.48 7.17 26.62
CA GLY A 69 -26.23 7.74 27.94
C GLY A 69 -25.29 8.94 27.87
N HIS A 70 -24.64 9.23 28.98
CA HIS A 70 -23.63 10.29 29.07
C HIS A 70 -22.36 9.76 29.74
N LEU A 71 -21.24 10.38 29.42
CA LEU A 71 -19.97 10.15 30.07
C LEU A 71 -19.73 11.23 31.14
N THR A 72 -19.20 10.82 32.29
CA THR A 72 -18.84 11.71 33.39
C THR A 72 -17.34 11.65 33.64
N ASN A 73 -16.77 12.80 34.05
CA ASN A 73 -15.41 12.86 34.57
C ASN A 73 -15.33 12.33 36.03
N GLN A 74 -14.13 12.40 36.65
CA GLN A 74 -13.93 11.95 38.05
C GLN A 74 -14.67 12.81 39.07
N ASP A 75 -15.00 14.05 38.74
CA ASP A 75 -15.73 14.99 39.58
C ASP A 75 -17.26 14.81 39.45
N GLY A 76 -17.72 13.86 38.60
CA GLY A 76 -19.12 13.59 38.33
C GLY A 76 -19.78 14.57 37.34
N GLU A 77 -19.00 15.45 36.71
CA GLU A 77 -19.51 16.39 35.70
C GLU A 77 -19.72 15.65 34.38
N VAL A 78 -20.83 15.95 33.71
CA VAL A 78 -21.14 15.39 32.37
C VAL A 78 -20.20 15.99 31.33
N ILE A 79 -19.47 15.13 30.64
CA ILE A 79 -18.58 15.53 29.52
C ILE A 79 -19.40 15.64 28.23
N ASP A 80 -20.19 14.61 27.89
CA ASP A 80 -20.99 14.56 26.67
C ASP A 80 -22.09 13.52 26.74
N GLU A 81 -23.15 13.68 25.92
CA GLU A 81 -24.12 12.61 25.62
C GLU A 81 -23.56 11.74 24.49
N VAL A 82 -23.57 10.42 24.68
CA VAL A 82 -22.85 9.47 23.81
C VAL A 82 -23.69 8.24 23.46
N LEU A 83 -23.30 7.60 22.33
CA LEU A 83 -23.74 6.27 21.98
C LEU A 83 -22.55 5.30 22.20
N VAL A 84 -22.77 4.24 22.95
CA VAL A 84 -21.75 3.25 23.30
C VAL A 84 -22.09 1.90 22.68
N SER A 85 -21.20 1.38 21.83
CA SER A 85 -21.29 0.05 21.25
C SER A 85 -20.38 -0.90 22.00
N VAL A 86 -20.91 -2.09 22.41
CA VAL A 86 -20.17 -3.09 23.17
C VAL A 86 -19.91 -4.32 22.30
N PHE A 87 -18.63 -4.73 22.26
CA PHE A 87 -18.19 -5.93 21.55
C PHE A 87 -17.47 -6.85 22.55
N ARG A 88 -17.79 -8.14 22.54
CA ARG A 88 -17.15 -9.13 23.41
C ARG A 88 -16.26 -10.06 22.61
N SER A 89 -15.15 -10.41 23.22
CA SER A 89 -14.24 -11.45 22.71
C SER A 89 -15.00 -12.75 22.40
N PRO A 90 -14.68 -13.44 21.28
CA PRO A 90 -13.73 -13.07 20.21
C PRO A 90 -14.38 -12.26 19.08
N HIS A 91 -15.63 -11.78 19.22
CA HIS A 91 -16.43 -11.15 18.16
C HIS A 91 -16.26 -9.63 18.15
N SER A 92 -15.00 -9.18 18.08
CA SER A 92 -14.59 -7.77 17.89
C SER A 92 -13.53 -7.66 16.80
N TYR A 93 -13.12 -6.44 16.45
CA TYR A 93 -12.05 -6.20 15.49
C TYR A 93 -10.71 -6.79 15.95
N THR A 94 -10.34 -6.54 17.19
CA THR A 94 -9.08 -7.02 17.78
C THR A 94 -9.15 -8.47 18.29
N GLY A 95 -10.34 -9.06 18.38
CA GLY A 95 -10.55 -10.33 19.08
C GLY A 95 -10.64 -10.21 20.60
N GLU A 96 -10.44 -9.02 21.17
CA GLU A 96 -10.56 -8.71 22.60
C GLU A 96 -11.94 -8.13 22.93
N ASP A 97 -12.26 -7.93 24.23
CA ASP A 97 -13.39 -7.06 24.59
C ASP A 97 -13.11 -5.65 24.09
N ALA A 98 -14.10 -5.03 23.46
CA ALA A 98 -13.95 -3.69 22.89
C ALA A 98 -15.21 -2.84 23.09
N VAL A 99 -15.00 -1.55 23.19
CA VAL A 99 -16.06 -0.54 23.30
C VAL A 99 -15.78 0.58 22.30
N GLU A 100 -16.81 0.97 21.55
CA GLU A 100 -16.76 2.15 20.69
C GLU A 100 -17.75 3.20 21.19
N ILE A 101 -17.27 4.42 21.36
CA ILE A 101 -18.02 5.53 21.91
C ILE A 101 -18.13 6.61 20.85
N SER A 102 -19.33 6.83 20.34
CA SER A 102 -19.65 7.96 19.46
C SER A 102 -20.03 9.17 20.31
N CYS A 103 -19.26 10.26 20.16
CA CYS A 103 -19.39 11.52 20.86
C CYS A 103 -19.38 12.70 19.89
N HIS A 104 -19.62 13.93 20.38
CA HIS A 104 -19.44 15.13 19.57
C HIS A 104 -17.94 15.34 19.25
N GLY A 105 -17.62 15.73 18.00
CA GLY A 105 -16.27 15.85 17.47
C GLY A 105 -15.48 17.09 17.93
N SER A 106 -15.89 17.73 19.03
CA SER A 106 -15.14 18.83 19.65
C SER A 106 -13.80 18.33 20.20
N GLN A 107 -12.71 19.04 19.92
CA GLN A 107 -11.38 18.73 20.47
C GLN A 107 -11.39 18.68 21.99
N TYR A 108 -12.16 19.57 22.64
CA TYR A 108 -12.30 19.58 24.09
C TYR A 108 -12.96 18.30 24.59
N VAL A 109 -14.11 17.90 24.00
CA VAL A 109 -14.85 16.68 24.38
C VAL A 109 -13.96 15.45 24.21
N ILE A 110 -13.32 15.30 23.03
CA ILE A 110 -12.42 14.18 22.72
C ILE A 110 -11.29 14.10 23.76
N SER A 111 -10.63 15.23 24.07
CA SER A 111 -9.51 15.25 25.03
C SER A 111 -9.95 14.89 26.44
N GLN A 112 -11.14 15.35 26.89
CA GLN A 112 -11.68 15.02 28.21
C GLN A 112 -12.05 13.54 28.31
N ILE A 113 -12.66 12.97 27.27
CA ILE A 113 -13.02 11.55 27.24
C ILE A 113 -11.76 10.67 27.29
N LEU A 114 -10.75 10.96 26.44
CA LEU A 114 -9.48 10.21 26.45
C LEU A 114 -8.77 10.30 27.79
N LYS A 115 -8.68 11.52 28.37
CA LYS A 115 -8.10 11.73 29.69
C LYS A 115 -8.83 10.92 30.77
N THR A 116 -10.15 10.89 30.73
CA THR A 116 -10.97 10.15 31.68
C THR A 116 -10.70 8.65 31.58
N PHE A 117 -10.59 8.08 30.36
CA PHE A 117 -10.25 6.67 30.19
C PHE A 117 -8.82 6.34 30.65
N ILE A 118 -7.84 7.20 30.36
CA ILE A 118 -6.46 7.01 30.84
C ILE A 118 -6.42 7.03 32.37
N GLN A 119 -7.13 7.93 33.02
CA GLN A 119 -7.23 8.01 34.47
C GLN A 119 -7.91 6.79 35.09
N ASN A 120 -8.76 6.07 34.34
CA ASN A 120 -9.43 4.83 34.76
C ASN A 120 -8.69 3.55 34.38
N GLY A 121 -7.46 3.64 33.85
CA GLY A 121 -6.59 2.49 33.62
C GLY A 121 -6.38 2.11 32.16
N CYS A 122 -6.87 2.90 31.20
CA CYS A 122 -6.46 2.74 29.80
C CYS A 122 -5.07 3.34 29.56
N ARG A 123 -4.36 2.79 28.60
CA ARG A 123 -3.18 3.40 27.96
C ARG A 123 -3.57 3.94 26.60
N GLN A 124 -2.94 5.02 26.16
CA GLN A 124 -3.09 5.47 24.78
C GLN A 124 -2.51 4.41 23.82
N ALA A 125 -3.24 4.11 22.76
CA ALA A 125 -2.80 3.15 21.74
C ALA A 125 -1.64 3.73 20.91
N ASN A 126 -0.71 2.85 20.53
CA ASN A 126 0.31 3.14 19.53
C ASN A 126 -0.29 3.15 18.11
N PRO A 127 0.41 3.74 17.10
CA PRO A 127 0.01 3.60 15.70
C PRO A 127 -0.15 2.12 15.31
N GLY A 128 -1.27 1.78 14.64
CA GLY A 128 -1.55 0.42 14.18
C GLY A 128 -1.81 -0.63 15.26
N GLU A 129 -1.84 -0.29 16.55
CA GLU A 129 -1.90 -1.28 17.63
C GLU A 129 -3.18 -2.13 17.63
N TYR A 130 -4.32 -1.57 17.23
CA TYR A 130 -5.55 -2.37 17.12
C TYR A 130 -5.43 -3.45 16.04
N THR A 131 -4.86 -3.11 14.88
CA THR A 131 -4.64 -4.07 13.79
C THR A 131 -3.55 -5.09 14.16
N GLN A 132 -2.50 -4.66 14.85
CA GLN A 132 -1.49 -5.56 15.40
C GLN A 132 -2.09 -6.57 16.37
N ARG A 133 -2.98 -6.16 17.28
CA ARG A 133 -3.69 -7.07 18.19
C ARG A 133 -4.63 -8.01 17.43
N ALA A 134 -5.31 -7.52 16.40
CA ALA A 134 -6.14 -8.36 15.54
C ALA A 134 -5.31 -9.47 14.86
N PHE A 135 -4.12 -9.15 14.36
CA PHE A 135 -3.17 -10.12 13.82
C PHE A 135 -2.71 -11.12 14.89
N MET A 136 -2.25 -10.64 16.05
CA MET A 136 -1.79 -11.51 17.14
C MET A 136 -2.88 -12.44 17.67
N ASN A 137 -4.13 -12.01 17.64
CA ASN A 137 -5.30 -12.80 18.05
C ASN A 137 -5.87 -13.66 16.91
N GLY A 138 -5.17 -13.77 15.77
CA GLY A 138 -5.57 -14.63 14.65
C GLY A 138 -6.84 -14.19 13.91
N LYS A 139 -7.23 -12.91 14.01
CA LYS A 139 -8.40 -12.37 13.29
C LYS A 139 -8.09 -12.14 11.81
N MET A 140 -6.83 -11.92 11.47
CA MET A 140 -6.28 -11.73 10.14
C MET A 140 -4.81 -12.11 10.13
N ASP A 141 -4.27 -12.42 8.98
CA ASP A 141 -2.82 -12.60 8.79
C ASP A 141 -2.12 -11.26 8.55
N LEU A 142 -0.78 -11.29 8.44
CA LEU A 142 0.03 -10.07 8.29
C LEU A 142 -0.25 -9.36 6.96
N SER A 143 -0.48 -10.10 5.87
CA SER A 143 -0.79 -9.51 4.57
C SER A 143 -2.16 -8.81 4.58
N GLN A 144 -3.15 -9.40 5.25
CA GLN A 144 -4.47 -8.78 5.46
C GLN A 144 -4.37 -7.54 6.36
N ALA A 145 -3.51 -7.59 7.39
CA ALA A 145 -3.27 -6.44 8.26
C ALA A 145 -2.68 -5.25 7.47
N GLU A 146 -1.69 -5.49 6.60
CA GLU A 146 -1.16 -4.45 5.70
C GLU A 146 -2.24 -3.89 4.75
N ALA A 147 -3.14 -4.76 4.25
CA ALA A 147 -4.24 -4.34 3.39
C ALA A 147 -5.22 -3.37 4.05
N VAL A 148 -5.36 -3.38 5.39
CA VAL A 148 -6.17 -2.39 6.12
C VAL A 148 -5.62 -0.97 5.91
N ALA A 149 -4.29 -0.80 5.99
CA ALA A 149 -3.65 0.50 5.74
C ALA A 149 -3.83 0.94 4.29
N ASP A 150 -3.61 0.00 3.34
CA ASP A 150 -3.77 0.27 1.91
C ASP A 150 -5.22 0.65 1.54
N LEU A 151 -6.21 0.00 2.18
CA LEU A 151 -7.62 0.33 1.99
C LEU A 151 -7.95 1.76 2.45
N ILE A 152 -7.41 2.18 3.60
CA ILE A 152 -7.61 3.53 4.13
C ILE A 152 -6.92 4.57 3.24
N ALA A 153 -5.74 4.25 2.71
CA ALA A 153 -4.97 5.12 1.83
C ALA A 153 -5.46 5.13 0.37
N SER A 154 -6.42 4.27 0.01
CA SER A 154 -6.89 4.15 -1.37
C SER A 154 -7.60 5.42 -1.84
N THR A 155 -7.17 5.96 -2.98
CA THR A 155 -7.70 7.22 -3.56
C THR A 155 -8.47 7.00 -4.87
N ASN A 156 -8.41 5.80 -5.46
CA ASN A 156 -9.08 5.46 -6.72
C ASN A 156 -9.65 4.03 -6.66
N ARG A 157 -10.50 3.71 -7.66
CA ARG A 157 -11.19 2.41 -7.74
C ARG A 157 -10.23 1.23 -7.77
N ALA A 158 -9.13 1.33 -8.50
CA ALA A 158 -8.20 0.21 -8.67
C ALA A 158 -7.45 -0.09 -7.37
N THR A 159 -6.92 0.93 -6.68
CA THR A 159 -6.26 0.75 -5.37
C THR A 159 -7.21 0.21 -4.31
N HIS A 160 -8.48 0.66 -4.32
CA HIS A 160 -9.51 0.10 -3.45
C HIS A 160 -9.77 -1.39 -3.75
N GLN A 161 -9.91 -1.78 -5.03
CA GLN A 161 -10.13 -3.18 -5.41
C GLN A 161 -8.97 -4.08 -5.00
N MET A 162 -7.72 -3.66 -5.21
CA MET A 162 -6.53 -4.41 -4.79
C MET A 162 -6.48 -4.61 -3.27
N ALA A 163 -6.67 -3.53 -2.50
CA ALA A 163 -6.68 -3.60 -1.04
C ALA A 163 -7.82 -4.49 -0.52
N MET A 164 -9.01 -4.41 -1.12
CA MET A 164 -10.14 -5.28 -0.77
C MET A 164 -9.91 -6.74 -1.12
N SER A 165 -9.30 -7.05 -2.27
CA SER A 165 -8.93 -8.42 -2.65
C SER A 165 -7.96 -9.03 -1.64
N GLN A 166 -6.92 -8.27 -1.26
CA GLN A 166 -5.94 -8.70 -0.26
C GLN A 166 -6.57 -8.84 1.13
N LEU A 167 -7.42 -7.91 1.57
CA LEU A 167 -8.12 -7.97 2.86
C LEU A 167 -9.08 -9.17 2.94
N LYS A 168 -9.72 -9.55 1.83
CA LYS A 168 -10.55 -10.77 1.73
C LYS A 168 -9.75 -12.07 1.80
N GLY A 169 -8.42 -12.01 1.72
CA GLY A 169 -7.53 -13.16 1.86
C GLY A 169 -7.17 -13.88 0.56
N HIS A 170 -7.53 -13.36 -0.62
CA HIS A 170 -7.24 -14.04 -1.89
C HIS A 170 -5.72 -14.27 -2.09
N PHE A 171 -4.88 -13.34 -1.62
CA PHE A 171 -3.44 -13.52 -1.65
C PHE A 171 -2.97 -14.60 -0.66
N SER A 172 -3.52 -14.62 0.53
CA SER A 172 -3.21 -15.63 1.55
C SER A 172 -3.64 -17.04 1.11
N ASP A 173 -4.78 -17.15 0.43
CA ASP A 173 -5.25 -18.43 -0.16
C ASP A 173 -4.29 -18.94 -1.24
N GLU A 174 -3.80 -18.05 -2.11
CA GLU A 174 -2.81 -18.41 -3.15
C GLU A 174 -1.48 -18.87 -2.52
N LEU A 175 -1.00 -18.16 -1.48
CA LEU A 175 0.19 -18.57 -0.73
C LEU A 175 0.00 -19.90 0.00
N ALA A 176 -1.18 -20.15 0.55
CA ALA A 176 -1.50 -21.42 1.19
C ALA A 176 -1.49 -22.58 0.18
N LEU A 177 -1.99 -22.35 -1.03
CA LEU A 177 -1.92 -23.33 -2.13
C LEU A 177 -0.47 -23.67 -2.48
N LEU A 178 0.37 -22.64 -2.70
CA LEU A 178 1.80 -22.82 -3.00
C LEU A 178 2.52 -23.55 -1.87
N ARG A 179 2.24 -23.18 -0.61
CA ARG A 179 2.80 -23.82 0.57
C ARG A 179 2.44 -25.31 0.62
N ASN A 180 1.20 -25.67 0.36
CA ASN A 180 0.77 -27.06 0.35
C ASN A 180 1.46 -27.87 -0.75
N GLN A 181 1.68 -27.29 -1.92
CA GLN A 181 2.42 -27.92 -3.01
C GLN A 181 3.91 -28.13 -2.64
N LEU A 182 4.55 -27.14 -2.02
CA LEU A 182 5.92 -27.26 -1.52
C LEU A 182 6.04 -28.34 -0.44
N LEU A 183 5.13 -28.36 0.53
CA LEU A 183 5.08 -29.40 1.56
C LEU A 183 4.94 -30.80 0.96
N LYS A 184 4.14 -30.96 -0.12
CA LYS A 184 4.03 -32.24 -0.82
C LYS A 184 5.39 -32.69 -1.36
N ILE A 185 6.15 -31.81 -2.04
CA ILE A 185 7.48 -32.12 -2.54
C ILE A 185 8.43 -32.48 -1.37
N THR A 186 8.45 -31.65 -0.33
CA THR A 186 9.32 -31.88 0.85
C THR A 186 9.04 -33.24 1.48
N SER A 187 7.76 -33.57 1.72
CA SER A 187 7.38 -34.84 2.34
C SER A 187 7.76 -36.05 1.51
N LEU A 188 7.65 -35.95 0.17
CA LEU A 188 8.06 -37.06 -0.72
C LEU A 188 9.58 -37.28 -0.72
N LEU A 189 10.36 -36.19 -0.68
CA LEU A 189 11.81 -36.27 -0.59
C LEU A 189 12.29 -36.76 0.80
N GLU A 190 11.64 -36.36 1.88
CA GLU A 190 11.94 -36.86 3.22
C GLU A 190 11.63 -38.36 3.35
N LEU A 191 10.55 -38.84 2.74
CA LEU A 191 10.24 -40.27 2.67
C LEU A 191 11.32 -41.04 1.88
N GLU A 192 11.79 -40.48 0.74
CA GLU A 192 12.88 -41.10 -0.04
C GLU A 192 14.16 -41.23 0.81
N LEU A 193 14.47 -40.22 1.64
CA LEU A 193 15.64 -40.24 2.53
C LEU A 193 15.49 -41.27 3.67
N ASP A 194 14.34 -41.32 4.32
CA ASP A 194 14.09 -42.22 5.47
C ASP A 194 14.11 -43.70 5.07
N PHE A 195 13.78 -44.01 3.82
CA PHE A 195 13.72 -45.37 3.28
C PHE A 195 14.84 -45.67 2.25
N SER A 196 15.85 -44.81 2.18
CA SER A 196 17.01 -44.98 1.25
C SER A 196 17.77 -46.29 1.41
N ASP A 197 17.65 -46.96 2.59
CA ASP A 197 18.23 -48.28 2.85
C ASP A 197 17.47 -49.45 2.20
N HIS A 198 16.32 -49.20 1.59
CA HIS A 198 15.49 -50.16 0.89
C HIS A 198 15.53 -49.96 -0.65
N GLU A 199 16.47 -50.64 -1.32
CA GLU A 199 16.77 -50.50 -2.76
C GLU A 199 15.61 -50.73 -3.73
N GLU A 200 14.42 -51.08 -3.26
CA GLU A 200 13.27 -51.47 -4.15
C GLU A 200 12.10 -50.45 -4.12
N LEU A 201 12.18 -49.34 -3.39
CA LEU A 201 11.05 -48.42 -3.25
C LEU A 201 11.40 -47.00 -3.77
N GLU A 202 11.04 -46.72 -5.02
CA GLU A 202 10.94 -45.33 -5.50
C GLU A 202 9.68 -44.66 -4.91
N PHE A 203 9.83 -43.80 -3.92
CA PHE A 203 8.71 -43.10 -3.27
C PHE A 203 8.27 -41.84 -4.01
N ALA A 204 9.11 -41.30 -4.87
CA ALA A 204 8.79 -40.10 -5.65
C ALA A 204 9.31 -40.23 -7.09
N ASP A 205 8.41 -40.14 -8.06
CA ASP A 205 8.82 -39.91 -9.44
C ASP A 205 9.44 -38.51 -9.56
N ARG A 206 10.75 -38.45 -9.80
CA ARG A 206 11.49 -37.18 -9.96
C ARG A 206 10.91 -36.32 -11.08
N THR A 207 10.26 -36.91 -12.06
CA THR A 207 9.55 -36.18 -13.11
C THR A 207 8.34 -35.45 -12.54
N GLU A 208 7.54 -36.11 -11.68
CA GLU A 208 6.40 -35.47 -11.01
C GLU A 208 6.85 -34.33 -10.09
N LEU A 209 7.95 -34.53 -9.34
CA LEU A 209 8.51 -33.48 -8.50
C LEU A 209 9.00 -32.28 -9.31
N LEU A 210 9.66 -32.53 -10.44
CA LEU A 210 10.12 -31.48 -11.35
C LEU A 210 8.96 -30.69 -11.95
N ASP A 211 7.93 -31.38 -12.42
CA ASP A 211 6.74 -30.73 -12.98
C ASP A 211 6.06 -29.84 -11.93
N LEU A 212 5.90 -30.33 -10.69
CA LEU A 212 5.30 -29.57 -9.60
C LEU A 212 6.16 -28.35 -9.22
N ALA A 213 7.49 -28.50 -9.17
CA ALA A 213 8.41 -27.39 -8.91
C ALA A 213 8.35 -26.32 -10.01
N GLN A 214 8.20 -26.72 -11.28
CA GLN A 214 8.03 -25.79 -12.40
C GLN A 214 6.69 -25.01 -12.32
N ILE A 215 5.61 -25.68 -11.92
CA ILE A 215 4.31 -25.02 -11.69
C ILE A 215 4.44 -23.97 -10.60
N ILE A 216 5.12 -24.28 -9.50
CA ILE A 216 5.38 -23.34 -8.40
C ILE A 216 6.21 -22.14 -8.89
N ASP A 217 7.31 -22.38 -9.63
CA ASP A 217 8.16 -21.32 -10.20
C ASP A 217 7.37 -20.38 -11.10
N GLN A 218 6.51 -20.93 -11.96
CA GLN A 218 5.65 -20.12 -12.83
C GLN A 218 4.67 -19.27 -12.04
N ARG A 219 4.05 -19.81 -10.98
CA ARG A 219 3.14 -19.06 -10.10
C ARG A 219 3.86 -17.95 -9.34
N LEU A 220 5.01 -18.24 -8.74
CA LEU A 220 5.84 -17.23 -8.06
C LEU A 220 6.27 -16.12 -9.04
N SER A 221 6.65 -16.48 -10.26
CA SER A 221 6.98 -15.53 -11.31
C SER A 221 5.82 -14.62 -11.68
N THR A 222 4.61 -15.18 -11.81
CA THR A 222 3.39 -14.41 -12.11
C THR A 222 3.07 -13.42 -10.98
N LEU A 223 3.12 -13.88 -9.71
CA LEU A 223 2.89 -13.03 -8.55
C LEU A 223 3.93 -11.90 -8.45
N ALA A 224 5.22 -12.23 -8.60
CA ALA A 224 6.29 -11.23 -8.58
C ALA A 224 6.13 -10.21 -9.72
N HIS A 225 5.76 -10.65 -10.92
CA HIS A 225 5.55 -9.75 -12.06
C HIS A 225 4.36 -8.79 -11.86
N SER A 226 3.35 -9.19 -11.08
CA SER A 226 2.21 -8.33 -10.75
C SER A 226 2.60 -7.11 -9.92
N PHE A 227 3.77 -7.10 -9.27
CA PHE A 227 4.26 -6.00 -8.45
C PHE A 227 4.43 -4.70 -9.25
N GLU A 228 4.95 -4.77 -10.49
CA GLU A 228 5.07 -3.58 -11.34
C GLU A 228 3.70 -2.96 -11.65
N THR A 229 2.70 -3.80 -11.87
CA THR A 229 1.31 -3.37 -12.05
C THR A 229 0.77 -2.73 -10.76
N GLY A 230 0.94 -3.39 -9.61
CA GLY A 230 0.52 -2.88 -8.31
C GLY A 230 1.17 -1.55 -7.96
N LYS A 231 2.48 -1.42 -8.21
CA LYS A 231 3.23 -0.19 -8.02
C LYS A 231 2.71 0.95 -8.90
N ALA A 232 2.42 0.66 -10.18
CA ALA A 232 1.88 1.65 -11.10
C ALA A 232 0.51 2.18 -10.67
N TYR A 233 -0.36 1.33 -10.11
CA TYR A 233 -1.65 1.75 -9.57
C TYR A 233 -1.51 2.50 -8.24
N LYS A 234 -0.66 2.02 -7.31
CA LYS A 234 -0.51 2.59 -5.96
C LYS A 234 0.24 3.92 -5.97
N GLN A 235 1.34 4.01 -6.72
CA GLN A 235 2.16 5.21 -6.80
C GLN A 235 1.77 6.15 -7.95
N GLY A 236 0.96 5.69 -8.87
CA GLY A 236 0.64 6.38 -10.10
C GLY A 236 1.73 6.23 -11.17
N VAL A 237 1.33 6.45 -12.43
CA VAL A 237 2.23 6.43 -13.58
C VAL A 237 2.97 7.75 -13.65
N ALA A 238 4.28 7.70 -13.51
CA ALA A 238 5.11 8.90 -13.60
C ALA A 238 5.20 9.41 -15.05
N VAL A 239 4.80 10.67 -15.26
CA VAL A 239 4.79 11.35 -16.56
C VAL A 239 5.67 12.59 -16.50
N ALA A 240 6.64 12.71 -17.40
CA ALA A 240 7.42 13.92 -17.58
C ALA A 240 6.91 14.73 -18.78
N ILE A 241 6.75 16.05 -18.61
CA ILE A 241 6.44 16.97 -19.72
C ILE A 241 7.73 17.73 -20.09
N VAL A 242 8.26 17.45 -21.26
CA VAL A 242 9.51 18.06 -21.76
C VAL A 242 9.26 18.83 -23.05
N GLY A 243 10.11 19.81 -23.35
CA GLY A 243 10.02 20.64 -24.55
C GLY A 243 10.64 22.00 -24.32
N LYS A 244 10.88 22.75 -25.42
CA LYS A 244 11.47 24.09 -25.41
C LYS A 244 10.65 25.08 -24.57
N THR A 245 11.22 26.25 -24.27
CA THR A 245 10.49 27.35 -23.63
C THR A 245 9.31 27.79 -24.49
N ASN A 246 8.22 28.24 -23.88
CA ASN A 246 7.02 28.77 -24.55
C ASN A 246 6.26 27.81 -25.49
N VAL A 247 6.54 26.50 -25.50
CA VAL A 247 5.75 25.51 -26.28
C VAL A 247 4.40 25.21 -25.67
N GLY A 248 4.14 25.65 -24.41
CA GLY A 248 2.86 25.49 -23.75
C GLY A 248 2.80 24.39 -22.68
N LYS A 249 3.95 24.02 -22.08
CA LYS A 249 4.02 22.98 -21.03
C LYS A 249 3.08 23.24 -19.84
N SER A 250 3.12 24.44 -19.26
CA SER A 250 2.26 24.84 -18.13
C SER A 250 0.78 24.86 -18.51
N THR A 251 0.46 25.28 -19.73
CA THR A 251 -0.92 25.30 -20.24
C THR A 251 -1.45 23.88 -20.41
N LEU A 252 -0.63 22.95 -20.94
CA LEU A 252 -0.99 21.55 -21.07
C LEU A 252 -1.18 20.89 -19.70
N LEU A 253 -0.26 21.11 -18.77
CA LEU A 253 -0.37 20.59 -17.41
C LEU A 253 -1.68 21.03 -16.75
N ASN A 254 -2.01 22.32 -16.80
CA ASN A 254 -3.25 22.85 -16.24
C ASN A 254 -4.50 22.25 -16.89
N GLN A 255 -4.47 21.95 -18.19
CA GLN A 255 -5.56 21.28 -18.88
C GLN A 255 -5.73 19.82 -18.43
N LEU A 256 -4.62 19.09 -18.25
CA LEU A 256 -4.66 17.70 -17.79
C LEU A 256 -5.09 17.58 -16.32
N LEU A 257 -4.76 18.58 -15.50
CA LEU A 257 -5.15 18.60 -14.08
C LEU A 257 -6.62 18.97 -13.88
N LYS A 258 -7.32 19.46 -14.92
CA LYS A 258 -8.72 19.95 -14.90
C LYS A 258 -9.06 20.48 -13.50
N GLU A 259 -9.46 21.70 -13.30
CA GLU A 259 -9.70 22.38 -12.02
C GLU A 259 -10.65 21.67 -11.02
N GLU A 260 -10.89 20.40 -11.14
CA GLU A 260 -11.38 19.57 -10.06
C GLU A 260 -10.22 19.31 -9.07
N LYS A 261 -9.98 20.31 -8.22
CA LYS A 261 -9.40 20.06 -6.90
C LYS A 261 -10.36 19.11 -6.18
N ALA A 262 -10.30 17.83 -6.55
CA ALA A 262 -10.79 16.78 -5.68
C ALA A 262 -10.15 17.04 -4.33
N ILE A 263 -10.95 17.06 -3.31
CA ILE A 263 -10.64 17.25 -1.91
C ILE A 263 -9.48 16.31 -1.55
N VAL A 264 -8.25 16.78 -1.79
CA VAL A 264 -7.08 16.13 -1.22
C VAL A 264 -7.15 16.45 0.26
N SER A 265 -7.58 15.48 1.05
CA SER A 265 -7.55 15.58 2.49
C SER A 265 -6.11 15.95 2.88
N ASN A 266 -5.95 17.10 3.55
CA ASN A 266 -4.73 17.46 4.24
C ASN A 266 -4.49 16.44 5.36
N ILE A 267 -3.93 15.28 5.03
CA ILE A 267 -3.35 14.41 6.04
C ILE A 267 -2.03 15.06 6.42
N HIS A 268 -2.07 15.85 7.51
CA HIS A 268 -0.89 16.36 8.17
C HIS A 268 -0.07 15.16 8.68
N GLY A 269 1.09 14.91 8.08
CA GLY A 269 2.00 13.92 8.65
C GLY A 269 3.08 13.33 7.77
N THR A 270 3.32 13.80 6.54
CA THR A 270 4.49 13.38 5.79
C THR A 270 5.33 14.58 5.36
N THR A 271 6.57 14.56 5.84
CA THR A 271 7.68 15.46 5.58
C THR A 271 7.84 15.85 4.12
N ARG A 272 8.05 17.16 3.85
CA ARG A 272 8.82 17.80 2.74
C ARG A 272 9.07 16.99 1.47
N ASP A 273 8.07 16.37 0.89
CA ASP A 273 8.19 15.80 -0.44
C ASP A 273 7.60 16.76 -1.46
N VAL A 274 8.26 16.83 -2.63
CA VAL A 274 7.93 17.65 -3.79
C VAL A 274 6.44 17.55 -4.07
N ILE A 275 5.73 18.67 -4.11
CA ILE A 275 4.31 18.71 -4.48
C ILE A 275 4.23 18.27 -5.95
N GLU A 276 3.92 17.01 -6.17
CA GLU A 276 3.65 16.46 -7.48
C GLU A 276 2.16 16.63 -7.79
N ASP A 277 1.86 17.07 -9.00
CA ASP A 277 0.48 17.20 -9.46
C ASP A 277 0.00 15.86 -10.03
N THR A 278 -1.18 15.43 -9.63
CA THR A 278 -1.77 14.15 -10.05
C THR A 278 -3.14 14.33 -10.71
N THR A 279 -3.47 13.48 -11.67
CA THR A 279 -4.80 13.37 -12.28
C THR A 279 -5.20 11.91 -12.42
N GLU A 280 -6.50 11.62 -12.41
CA GLU A 280 -7.03 10.29 -12.66
C GLU A 280 -7.57 10.19 -14.09
N ILE A 281 -7.06 9.20 -14.84
CA ILE A 281 -7.53 8.90 -16.20
C ILE A 281 -7.96 7.43 -16.22
N LYS A 282 -9.26 7.18 -16.42
CA LYS A 282 -9.85 5.82 -16.46
C LYS A 282 -9.49 4.93 -15.26
N GLY A 283 -9.51 5.50 -14.06
CA GLY A 283 -9.22 4.77 -12.83
C GLY A 283 -7.73 4.56 -12.53
N VAL A 284 -6.83 5.11 -13.37
CA VAL A 284 -5.38 5.09 -13.16
C VAL A 284 -4.90 6.48 -12.80
N THR A 285 -4.13 6.58 -11.72
CA THR A 285 -3.50 7.85 -11.34
C THR A 285 -2.26 8.11 -12.18
N PHE A 286 -2.18 9.29 -12.80
CA PHE A 286 -1.00 9.81 -13.50
C PHE A 286 -0.38 10.92 -12.67
N ARG A 287 0.92 10.82 -12.41
CA ARG A 287 1.70 11.71 -11.56
C ARG A 287 2.67 12.50 -12.45
N PHE A 288 2.47 13.82 -12.54
CA PHE A 288 3.33 14.69 -13.31
C PHE A 288 4.53 15.11 -12.47
N ILE A 289 5.72 14.62 -12.84
CA ILE A 289 6.95 14.88 -12.11
C ILE A 289 7.51 16.25 -12.45
N ASP A 290 7.97 16.98 -11.40
CA ASP A 290 8.61 18.30 -11.46
C ASP A 290 7.79 19.44 -12.11
N THR A 291 6.59 19.58 -11.64
CA THR A 291 5.72 20.69 -12.02
C THR A 291 6.24 22.07 -11.56
N ALA A 292 7.12 22.11 -10.55
CA ALA A 292 7.71 23.34 -10.04
C ALA A 292 8.56 24.08 -11.10
N GLY A 293 9.35 23.35 -11.90
CA GLY A 293 10.11 23.90 -13.02
C GLY A 293 9.24 24.35 -14.20
N ILE A 294 8.01 23.83 -14.28
CA ILE A 294 7.03 24.21 -15.32
C ILE A 294 6.24 25.46 -14.90
N ARG A 295 6.05 25.67 -13.59
CA ARG A 295 5.29 26.82 -13.02
C ARG A 295 6.13 28.09 -12.85
N SER A 296 7.45 27.99 -12.69
CA SER A 296 8.35 29.15 -12.54
C SER A 296 8.90 29.61 -13.90
N THR A 297 8.35 30.68 -14.43
CA THR A 297 8.84 31.37 -15.64
C THR A 297 9.91 32.39 -15.26
N ASN A 298 11.17 31.98 -15.06
CA ASN A 298 12.30 32.92 -15.02
C ASN A 298 13.49 32.36 -15.80
N ASP A 299 13.93 33.13 -16.76
CA ASP A 299 14.82 32.82 -17.86
C ASP A 299 16.31 32.54 -17.53
N GLU A 300 16.72 32.40 -16.27
CA GLU A 300 18.14 32.33 -15.89
C GLU A 300 18.74 30.92 -15.70
N ILE A 301 18.02 29.84 -16.00
CA ILE A 301 18.45 28.48 -15.60
C ILE A 301 18.58 27.50 -16.79
N GLU A 302 18.94 27.99 -17.95
CA GLU A 302 19.00 27.15 -19.17
C GLU A 302 20.18 26.15 -19.20
N ARG A 303 21.30 26.41 -18.50
CA ARG A 303 22.47 25.52 -18.46
C ARG A 303 22.43 24.48 -17.29
N LEU A 304 21.79 24.80 -16.18
CA LEU A 304 21.54 23.85 -15.06
C LEU A 304 20.32 22.97 -15.34
N GLY A 305 19.50 23.30 -16.34
CA GLY A 305 18.29 22.60 -16.72
C GLY A 305 18.53 21.24 -17.37
N ILE A 306 19.65 21.04 -18.06
CA ILE A 306 19.91 19.82 -18.81
C ILE A 306 20.11 18.62 -17.87
N GLU A 307 20.97 18.70 -16.87
CA GLU A 307 21.20 17.58 -15.92
C GLU A 307 19.96 17.25 -15.07
N ARG A 308 19.21 18.26 -14.65
CA ARG A 308 17.94 18.05 -13.94
C ARG A 308 16.88 17.42 -14.83
N THR A 309 16.82 17.80 -16.10
CA THR A 309 15.92 17.20 -17.09
C THR A 309 16.24 15.73 -17.30
N TYR A 310 17.51 15.33 -17.36
CA TYR A 310 17.92 13.93 -17.50
C TYR A 310 17.55 13.08 -16.28
N LYS A 311 17.73 13.60 -15.06
CA LYS A 311 17.31 12.88 -13.85
C LYS A 311 15.81 12.61 -13.84
N LYS A 312 15.00 13.57 -14.29
CA LYS A 312 13.54 13.47 -14.40
C LYS A 312 13.09 12.48 -15.48
N LEU A 313 13.77 12.48 -16.62
CA LEU A 313 13.52 11.51 -17.67
C LEU A 313 13.74 10.08 -17.14
N ASN A 314 14.72 9.86 -16.25
CA ASN A 314 14.98 8.55 -15.67
C ASN A 314 13.86 8.06 -14.73
N GLU A 315 13.18 8.95 -14.04
CA GLU A 315 12.07 8.63 -13.14
C GLU A 315 10.73 8.40 -13.85
N ALA A 316 10.57 8.98 -15.07
CA ALA A 316 9.35 8.89 -15.85
C ALA A 316 9.20 7.54 -16.54
N ARG A 317 7.97 7.00 -16.56
CA ARG A 317 7.58 5.88 -17.41
C ARG A 317 7.09 6.35 -18.78
N ILE A 318 6.41 7.51 -18.82
CA ILE A 318 5.92 8.14 -20.04
C ILE A 318 6.52 9.55 -20.16
N ILE A 319 6.90 9.90 -21.35
CA ILE A 319 7.45 11.23 -21.68
C ILE A 319 6.53 11.90 -22.70
N LEU A 320 5.94 13.03 -22.31
CA LEU A 320 5.22 13.93 -23.22
C LEU A 320 6.24 14.94 -23.78
N TRP A 321 6.72 14.69 -24.99
CA TRP A 321 7.61 15.62 -25.69
C TRP A 321 6.79 16.67 -26.44
N LEU A 322 6.67 17.85 -25.84
CA LEU A 322 5.86 18.95 -26.36
C LEU A 322 6.65 19.83 -27.32
N VAL A 323 6.10 19.99 -28.52
CA VAL A 323 6.70 20.83 -29.57
C VAL A 323 5.62 21.72 -30.23
N ASP A 324 6.00 22.87 -30.76
CA ASP A 324 5.12 23.76 -31.52
C ASP A 324 5.56 23.91 -32.99
N GLU A 325 6.66 23.25 -33.36
CA GLU A 325 7.17 23.08 -34.70
C GLU A 325 7.60 21.65 -34.95
N GLN A 326 7.78 21.26 -36.20
CA GLN A 326 8.22 19.92 -36.54
C GLN A 326 9.68 19.71 -36.09
N PRO A 327 9.98 18.72 -35.23
CA PRO A 327 11.35 18.44 -34.82
C PRO A 327 12.18 17.88 -35.97
N SER A 328 13.47 18.20 -35.98
CA SER A 328 14.42 17.64 -36.93
C SER A 328 14.67 16.16 -36.71
N ARG A 329 15.18 15.45 -37.73
CA ARG A 329 15.54 14.02 -37.57
C ARG A 329 16.60 13.78 -36.49
N SER A 330 17.54 14.72 -36.33
CA SER A 330 18.56 14.64 -35.27
C SER A 330 17.97 14.81 -33.89
N GLU A 331 17.03 15.73 -33.66
CA GLU A 331 16.34 15.91 -32.38
C GLU A 331 15.49 14.66 -32.02
N ILE A 332 14.86 14.04 -33.02
CA ILE A 332 14.09 12.79 -32.80
C ILE A 332 15.03 11.65 -32.39
N GLN A 333 16.16 11.49 -33.08
CA GLN A 333 17.12 10.44 -32.80
C GLN A 333 17.74 10.62 -31.41
N GLU A 334 18.14 11.82 -31.04
CA GLU A 334 18.69 12.17 -29.74
C GLU A 334 17.67 11.87 -28.64
N MET A 335 16.39 12.26 -28.81
CA MET A 335 15.33 11.97 -27.81
C MET A 335 15.11 10.48 -27.64
N LEU A 336 15.13 9.69 -28.72
CA LEU A 336 14.94 8.25 -28.65
C LEU A 336 16.13 7.53 -27.99
N GLU A 337 17.36 7.99 -28.23
CA GLU A 337 18.56 7.43 -27.58
C GLU A 337 18.54 7.66 -26.07
N TYR A 338 18.09 8.84 -25.60
CA TYR A 338 17.94 9.12 -24.17
C TYR A 338 16.77 8.42 -23.50
N CYS A 339 15.81 7.91 -24.27
CA CYS A 339 14.55 7.37 -23.78
C CYS A 339 14.35 5.91 -24.22
N GLU A 340 15.42 5.13 -24.37
CA GLU A 340 15.41 3.78 -24.97
C GLU A 340 14.40 2.83 -24.32
N ASP A 341 14.21 2.92 -23.00
CA ASP A 341 13.27 2.10 -22.22
C ASP A 341 11.95 2.82 -21.85
N LYS A 342 11.66 3.99 -22.43
CA LYS A 342 10.53 4.84 -22.07
C LYS A 342 9.48 4.93 -23.18
N GLN A 343 8.23 5.18 -22.77
CA GLN A 343 7.16 5.46 -23.72
C GLN A 343 7.17 6.96 -24.06
N VAL A 344 7.65 7.32 -25.26
CA VAL A 344 7.67 8.71 -25.73
C VAL A 344 6.43 9.00 -26.58
N ILE A 345 5.71 10.07 -26.24
CA ILE A 345 4.59 10.63 -27.00
C ILE A 345 5.00 12.01 -27.50
N LEU A 346 5.08 12.18 -28.82
CA LEU A 346 5.31 13.48 -29.44
C LEU A 346 4.00 14.26 -29.49
N VAL A 347 3.92 15.35 -28.74
CA VAL A 347 2.73 16.19 -28.63
C VAL A 347 2.96 17.50 -29.38
N GLN A 348 2.31 17.66 -30.52
CA GLN A 348 2.34 18.91 -31.30
C GLN A 348 1.25 19.85 -30.79
N ASN A 349 1.68 20.93 -30.15
CA ASN A 349 0.79 21.95 -29.60
C ASN A 349 0.56 23.13 -30.50
N LYS A 350 -0.44 23.96 -30.18
CA LYS A 350 -0.78 25.23 -30.86
C LYS A 350 -1.35 25.04 -32.27
N ILE A 351 -2.12 23.98 -32.51
CA ILE A 351 -2.82 23.76 -33.79
C ILE A 351 -3.85 24.83 -34.11
N ASP A 352 -4.24 25.63 -33.12
CA ASP A 352 -5.16 26.77 -33.26
C ASP A 352 -4.56 27.96 -34.03
N ILE A 353 -3.23 28.06 -34.06
CA ILE A 353 -2.53 29.16 -34.70
C ILE A 353 -1.54 28.72 -35.80
N ARG A 354 -1.29 27.44 -35.94
CA ARG A 354 -0.36 26.87 -36.91
C ARG A 354 -0.94 25.65 -37.61
N THR A 355 -0.88 25.59 -38.94
CA THR A 355 -1.21 24.39 -39.70
C THR A 355 0.03 23.51 -39.77
N ILE A 356 0.00 22.35 -39.09
CA ILE A 356 1.10 21.40 -39.09
C ILE A 356 0.76 20.26 -40.08
N PRO A 357 1.68 19.79 -40.92
CA PRO A 357 1.40 18.68 -41.85
C PRO A 357 1.02 17.41 -41.16
N ASP A 358 0.03 16.66 -41.68
CA ASP A 358 -0.53 15.42 -41.10
C ASP A 358 0.47 14.25 -41.06
N LYS A 359 1.58 14.31 -41.73
CA LYS A 359 2.58 13.24 -41.81
C LYS A 359 3.92 13.66 -41.26
N LEU A 360 4.18 13.24 -40.03
CA LEU A 360 5.54 13.22 -39.48
C LEU A 360 6.30 11.98 -40.00
N PRO A 361 7.57 12.10 -40.34
CA PRO A 361 8.41 10.97 -40.77
C PRO A 361 8.91 10.16 -39.54
N THR A 362 8.00 9.67 -38.71
CA THR A 362 8.34 8.97 -37.44
C THR A 362 7.73 7.58 -37.46
N ASN A 363 8.46 6.62 -37.98
CA ASN A 363 8.00 5.24 -38.13
C ASN A 363 7.71 4.51 -36.78
N ASN A 364 8.11 5.06 -35.60
CA ASN A 364 7.97 4.39 -34.32
C ASN A 364 7.48 5.28 -33.17
N LEU A 365 7.24 6.57 -33.37
CA LEU A 365 6.78 7.48 -32.32
C LEU A 365 5.27 7.68 -32.36
N SER A 366 4.61 7.51 -31.21
CA SER A 366 3.21 7.91 -31.07
C SER A 366 3.11 9.43 -31.11
N THR A 367 2.29 9.98 -32.01
CA THR A 367 2.15 11.42 -32.22
C THR A 367 0.72 11.85 -32.05
N ILE A 368 0.51 13.03 -31.46
CA ILE A 368 -0.81 13.66 -31.32
C ILE A 368 -0.71 15.16 -31.51
N GLN A 369 -1.73 15.75 -32.14
CA GLN A 369 -1.86 17.17 -32.37
C GLN A 369 -2.90 17.76 -31.44
N ILE A 370 -2.56 18.81 -30.66
CA ILE A 370 -3.42 19.42 -29.66
C ILE A 370 -3.42 20.96 -29.72
N SER A 371 -4.47 21.58 -29.19
CA SER A 371 -4.40 22.93 -28.67
C SER A 371 -4.60 22.93 -27.17
N ALA A 372 -3.52 23.03 -26.41
CA ALA A 372 -3.61 23.11 -24.94
C ALA A 372 -4.39 24.36 -24.48
N LYS A 373 -4.41 25.44 -25.28
CA LYS A 373 -5.13 26.65 -24.96
C LYS A 373 -6.65 26.49 -25.11
N LEU A 374 -7.09 25.79 -26.15
CA LEU A 374 -8.52 25.58 -26.46
C LEU A 374 -9.07 24.25 -25.93
N GLY A 375 -8.22 23.39 -25.34
CA GLY A 375 -8.60 22.06 -24.91
C GLY A 375 -8.83 21.05 -26.06
N THR A 376 -8.43 21.40 -27.29
CA THR A 376 -8.67 20.55 -28.47
C THR A 376 -7.80 19.29 -28.39
N ASN A 377 -8.43 18.11 -28.57
CA ASN A 377 -7.79 16.78 -28.56
C ASN A 377 -7.13 16.38 -27.22
N ILE A 378 -7.45 17.04 -26.11
CA ILE A 378 -6.94 16.66 -24.77
C ILE A 378 -7.49 15.28 -24.39
N ASP A 379 -8.76 14.97 -24.61
CA ASP A 379 -9.35 13.65 -24.35
C ASP A 379 -8.65 12.54 -25.15
N GLN A 380 -8.20 12.81 -26.37
CA GLN A 380 -7.41 11.87 -27.18
C GLN A 380 -6.02 11.67 -26.60
N LEU A 381 -5.39 12.72 -26.05
CA LEU A 381 -4.11 12.62 -25.35
C LEU A 381 -4.26 11.80 -24.06
N GLU A 382 -5.32 12.01 -23.29
CA GLU A 382 -5.63 11.19 -22.10
C GLU A 382 -5.80 9.71 -22.46
N ASN A 383 -6.53 9.41 -23.55
CA ASN A 383 -6.68 8.03 -24.05
C ASN A 383 -5.32 7.43 -24.48
N LEU A 384 -4.47 8.21 -25.11
CA LEU A 384 -3.14 7.76 -25.53
C LEU A 384 -2.22 7.53 -24.32
N LEU A 385 -2.27 8.40 -23.31
CA LEU A 385 -1.58 8.22 -22.03
C LEU A 385 -1.99 6.89 -21.37
N TYR A 386 -3.30 6.62 -21.29
CA TYR A 386 -3.80 5.37 -20.73
C TYR A 386 -3.32 4.14 -21.51
N GLN A 387 -3.38 4.17 -22.84
CA GLN A 387 -2.88 3.09 -23.69
C GLN A 387 -1.37 2.86 -23.52
N LYS A 388 -0.58 3.95 -23.44
CA LYS A 388 0.88 3.87 -23.27
C LYS A 388 1.33 3.48 -21.88
N ALA A 389 0.49 3.72 -20.87
CA ALA A 389 0.72 3.18 -19.54
C ALA A 389 0.76 1.64 -19.55
N ASN A 390 0.06 1.01 -20.50
CA ASN A 390 0.03 -0.45 -20.69
C ASN A 390 -0.19 -1.19 -19.35
N ILE A 391 -1.19 -0.72 -18.59
CA ILE A 391 -1.54 -1.30 -17.30
C ILE A 391 -2.71 -2.25 -17.53
N PRO A 392 -2.59 -3.55 -17.17
CA PRO A 392 -3.68 -4.50 -17.30
C PRO A 392 -4.91 -4.04 -16.49
N GLU A 393 -6.11 -4.22 -17.02
CA GLU A 393 -7.34 -4.03 -16.23
C GLU A 393 -7.37 -5.05 -15.08
N ILE A 394 -7.72 -4.57 -13.89
CA ILE A 394 -7.78 -5.38 -12.67
C ILE A 394 -9.20 -5.85 -12.46
N THR A 395 -9.37 -7.14 -12.23
CA THR A 395 -10.63 -7.75 -11.79
C THR A 395 -10.61 -7.99 -10.27
N GLU A 396 -11.79 -8.23 -9.66
CA GLU A 396 -11.91 -8.46 -8.22
C GLU A 396 -11.17 -9.73 -7.73
N ASN A 397 -10.86 -10.66 -8.63
CA ASN A 397 -10.21 -11.93 -8.31
C ASN A 397 -8.69 -11.90 -8.58
N ASP A 398 -8.16 -10.82 -9.15
CA ASP A 398 -6.74 -10.74 -9.44
C ASP A 398 -5.94 -10.50 -8.14
N VAL A 399 -4.92 -11.32 -7.95
CA VAL A 399 -3.95 -11.17 -6.88
C VAL A 399 -2.79 -10.31 -7.39
N ILE A 400 -2.73 -9.07 -6.92
CA ILE A 400 -1.70 -8.10 -7.33
C ILE A 400 -0.89 -7.68 -6.11
N ILE A 401 0.42 -7.81 -6.23
CA ILE A 401 1.35 -7.45 -5.16
C ILE A 401 1.57 -5.93 -5.17
N THR A 402 1.41 -5.29 -4.00
CA THR A 402 1.60 -3.84 -3.83
C THR A 402 2.70 -3.51 -2.83
N SER A 403 3.10 -4.48 -2.00
CA SER A 403 4.13 -4.32 -0.96
C SER A 403 5.50 -4.77 -1.46
N ALA A 404 6.53 -3.93 -1.27
CA ALA A 404 7.92 -4.30 -1.58
C ALA A 404 8.38 -5.50 -0.75
N ARG A 405 7.94 -5.60 0.53
CA ARG A 405 8.24 -6.74 1.40
C ARG A 405 7.74 -8.06 0.80
N HIS A 406 6.50 -8.08 0.28
CA HIS A 406 5.96 -9.27 -0.37
C HIS A 406 6.73 -9.62 -1.65
N TYR A 407 7.07 -8.60 -2.44
CA TYR A 407 7.86 -8.77 -3.66
C TYR A 407 9.22 -9.39 -3.37
N ASP A 408 9.95 -8.86 -2.39
CA ASP A 408 11.27 -9.38 -2.01
C ASP A 408 11.20 -10.83 -1.53
N ALA A 409 10.21 -11.17 -0.70
CA ALA A 409 10.00 -12.55 -0.25
C ALA A 409 9.67 -13.49 -1.42
N LEU A 410 8.83 -13.06 -2.38
CA LEU A 410 8.51 -13.85 -3.58
C LEU A 410 9.73 -14.06 -4.48
N ILE A 411 10.62 -13.05 -4.63
CA ILE A 411 11.87 -13.19 -5.39
C ILE A 411 12.80 -14.20 -4.74
N HIS A 412 13.00 -14.12 -3.42
CA HIS A 412 13.85 -15.10 -2.70
C HIS A 412 13.25 -16.52 -2.75
N ALA A 413 11.92 -16.66 -2.62
CA ALA A 413 11.24 -17.94 -2.80
C ALA A 413 11.46 -18.49 -4.22
N LYS A 414 11.40 -17.64 -5.25
CA LYS A 414 11.66 -18.01 -6.64
C LYS A 414 13.09 -18.44 -6.85
N GLU A 415 14.07 -17.75 -6.29
CA GLU A 415 15.47 -18.17 -6.34
C GLU A 415 15.67 -19.56 -5.73
N SER A 416 15.02 -19.84 -4.60
CA SER A 416 15.08 -21.12 -3.92
C SER A 416 14.45 -22.24 -4.76
N ILE A 417 13.24 -22.05 -5.32
CA ILE A 417 12.61 -23.05 -6.18
C ILE A 417 13.38 -23.28 -7.48
N THR A 418 14.06 -22.26 -8.00
CA THR A 418 14.95 -22.39 -9.16
C THR A 418 16.14 -23.32 -8.84
N ARG A 419 16.72 -23.22 -7.62
CA ARG A 419 17.77 -24.15 -7.16
C ARG A 419 17.22 -25.56 -6.99
N VAL A 420 16.01 -25.73 -6.45
CA VAL A 420 15.31 -27.03 -6.39
C VAL A 420 15.18 -27.66 -7.79
N ILE A 421 14.69 -26.92 -8.79
CA ILE A 421 14.55 -27.38 -10.17
C ILE A 421 15.89 -27.82 -10.76
N ASN A 422 16.95 -27.04 -10.52
CA ASN A 422 18.29 -27.38 -11.00
C ASN A 422 18.86 -28.60 -10.27
N GLY A 423 18.64 -28.74 -8.96
CA GLY A 423 19.02 -29.92 -8.18
C GLY A 423 18.33 -31.18 -8.64
N LEU A 424 17.01 -31.12 -8.90
CA LEU A 424 16.23 -32.24 -9.47
C LEU A 424 16.75 -32.67 -10.86
N LYS A 425 17.09 -31.71 -11.72
CA LYS A 425 17.65 -31.98 -13.06
C LYS A 425 19.07 -32.55 -13.02
N ALA A 426 19.86 -32.14 -12.01
CA ALA A 426 21.24 -32.60 -11.84
C ALA A 426 21.34 -33.86 -10.97
N ASP A 427 20.21 -34.45 -10.59
CA ASP A 427 20.11 -35.64 -9.77
C ASP A 427 20.81 -35.52 -8.40
N PHE A 428 20.67 -34.34 -7.76
CA PHE A 428 21.21 -34.12 -6.41
C PHE A 428 20.45 -34.98 -5.39
N SER A 429 21.10 -35.23 -4.26
CA SER A 429 20.50 -35.95 -3.14
C SER A 429 19.32 -35.19 -2.54
N GLY A 430 18.30 -35.91 -2.05
CA GLY A 430 17.06 -35.35 -1.54
C GLY A 430 17.24 -34.39 -0.37
N ASP A 431 18.28 -34.57 0.47
CA ASP A 431 18.62 -33.69 1.60
C ASP A 431 18.99 -32.27 1.15
N LEU A 432 19.82 -32.13 0.09
CA LEU A 432 20.18 -30.82 -0.46
C LEU A 432 18.98 -30.09 -1.06
N ILE A 433 18.11 -30.83 -1.74
CA ILE A 433 16.89 -30.27 -2.35
C ILE A 433 15.89 -29.86 -1.25
N ALA A 434 15.76 -30.66 -0.19
CA ALA A 434 14.87 -30.38 0.94
C ALA A 434 15.24 -29.10 1.68
N GLU A 435 16.55 -28.77 1.78
CA GLU A 435 16.99 -27.52 2.40
C GLU A 435 16.51 -26.29 1.61
N ASP A 436 16.67 -26.29 0.27
CA ASP A 436 16.18 -25.20 -0.57
C ASP A 436 14.64 -25.07 -0.52
N LEU A 437 13.92 -26.21 -0.39
CA LEU A 437 12.46 -26.19 -0.20
C LEU A 437 12.04 -25.57 1.13
N ARG A 438 12.78 -25.86 2.22
CA ARG A 438 12.53 -25.22 3.53
C ARG A 438 12.72 -23.71 3.46
N VAL A 439 13.83 -23.25 2.84
CA VAL A 439 14.04 -21.82 2.61
C VAL A 439 12.91 -21.19 1.82
N CYS A 440 12.41 -21.86 0.78
CA CYS A 440 11.25 -21.38 0.00
C CYS A 440 9.98 -21.27 0.86
N LEU A 441 9.70 -22.29 1.69
CA LEU A 441 8.57 -22.30 2.62
C LEU A 441 8.65 -21.16 3.63
N ASP A 442 9.84 -20.89 4.17
CA ASP A 442 10.10 -19.82 5.13
C ASP A 442 9.82 -18.45 4.53
N GLN A 443 10.28 -18.20 3.31
CA GLN A 443 10.02 -16.93 2.59
C GLN A 443 8.52 -16.70 2.35
N LEU A 444 7.75 -17.74 2.02
CA LEU A 444 6.30 -17.60 1.87
C LEU A 444 5.60 -17.40 3.23
N ALA A 445 6.08 -18.05 4.29
CA ALA A 445 5.55 -17.88 5.63
C ALA A 445 5.77 -16.46 6.18
N ASP A 446 6.89 -15.81 5.85
CA ASP A 446 7.18 -14.43 6.24
C ASP A 446 6.14 -13.43 5.70
N ILE A 447 5.55 -13.69 4.55
CA ILE A 447 4.52 -12.81 3.97
C ILE A 447 3.28 -12.76 4.85
N THR A 448 2.80 -13.92 5.32
CA THR A 448 1.58 -14.05 6.13
C THR A 448 1.82 -13.93 7.63
N GLY A 449 3.09 -13.87 8.06
CA GLY A 449 3.47 -13.87 9.49
C GLY A 449 3.37 -15.26 10.14
N GLY A 450 3.46 -16.33 9.35
CA GLY A 450 3.37 -17.72 9.83
C GLY A 450 4.63 -18.25 10.53
N GLN A 451 5.78 -17.58 10.37
CA GLN A 451 6.94 -17.72 11.23
C GLN A 451 6.91 -16.65 12.32
N ILE A 452 7.64 -16.87 13.43
CA ILE A 452 7.73 -15.90 14.53
C ILE A 452 8.38 -14.63 13.98
N THR A 453 7.58 -13.69 13.52
CA THR A 453 8.02 -12.38 13.08
C THR A 453 8.57 -11.64 14.30
N THR A 454 9.80 -11.14 14.22
CA THR A 454 10.40 -10.44 15.37
C THR A 454 9.56 -9.21 15.74
N PRO A 455 9.48 -8.83 17.03
CA PRO A 455 8.79 -7.62 17.45
C PRO A 455 9.22 -6.37 16.67
N GLU A 456 10.49 -6.27 16.30
CA GLU A 456 11.06 -5.17 15.51
C GLU A 456 10.46 -5.09 14.09
N VAL A 457 10.24 -6.23 13.42
CA VAL A 457 9.60 -6.28 12.10
C VAL A 457 8.14 -5.86 12.20
N LEU A 458 7.41 -6.36 13.20
CA LEU A 458 6.02 -5.96 13.46
C LEU A 458 5.92 -4.45 13.75
N GLU A 459 6.79 -3.91 14.60
CA GLU A 459 6.85 -2.49 14.90
C GLU A 459 7.09 -1.66 13.63
N ASN A 460 8.01 -2.09 12.76
CA ASN A 460 8.26 -1.42 11.48
C ASN A 460 7.05 -1.42 10.53
N ILE A 461 6.30 -2.50 10.48
CA ILE A 461 5.09 -2.58 9.66
C ILE A 461 4.01 -1.64 10.22
N PHE A 462 3.74 -1.71 11.51
CA PHE A 462 2.61 -1.01 12.13
C PHE A 462 2.86 0.47 12.44
N LYS A 463 4.12 0.93 12.54
CA LYS A 463 4.44 2.35 12.83
C LYS A 463 3.90 3.35 11.80
N HIS A 464 3.63 2.90 10.57
CA HIS A 464 3.09 3.73 9.49
C HIS A 464 1.57 3.76 9.46
N PHE A 465 0.90 3.03 10.34
CA PHE A 465 -0.54 3.03 10.46
C PHE A 465 -1.06 4.25 11.23
N CYS A 466 -2.32 4.58 11.03
CA CYS A 466 -2.97 5.63 11.81
C CYS A 466 -3.20 5.17 13.27
N ILE A 467 -3.09 6.10 14.22
CA ILE A 467 -3.51 5.88 15.62
C ILE A 467 -5.02 5.61 15.63
N GLY A 468 -5.47 4.60 16.37
CA GLY A 468 -6.89 4.21 16.43
C GLY A 468 -7.30 3.11 15.42
N LYS A 469 -6.31 2.59 14.67
CA LYS A 469 -6.50 1.48 13.71
C LYS A 469 -5.50 0.36 13.96
#